data_b146baf823bf69d11f5d1265ba579ce2
#
_entry.id   b146baf823bf69d11f5d1265ba579ce2
#
_cell.length_a   1.000
_cell.length_b   1.000
_cell.length_c   1.000
_cell.angle_alpha   90.00
_cell.angle_beta   90.00
_cell.angle_gamma   90.00
#
_symmetry.space_group_name_H-M   'P 1'
#
loop_
_entity.id
_entity.type
_entity.pdbx_description
1 polymer ?
#
loop_
_entity_poly.entity_id
_entity_poly.type
_entity_poly.pdbx_seq_one_letter_code
_entity_poly.pdbx_strand_id
1 'polypeptide(L)' 'MKITPMKKEYKVGDHVGWNSEAGHVRGTIRKKITSAITFKGYTVRASKAEPQYLIKSDTTDHLAMHKGSALRRLKSKP' A
#
# COMPACT_ATOMS: atom_id res chain seq x y z
N MET A 1 3.68 10.95 -27.82
CA MET A 1 2.90 10.34 -26.96
C MET A 1 3.57 9.96 -25.69
N LYS A 2 2.88 9.98 -24.67
CA LYS A 2 3.48 9.80 -23.49
C LYS A 2 3.23 8.44 -22.94
N ILE A 3 4.19 7.88 -22.40
CA ILE A 3 4.05 6.59 -21.84
C ILE A 3 3.69 6.68 -20.40
N THR A 4 2.62 6.08 -20.04
CA THR A 4 2.21 6.08 -18.67
C THR A 4 2.87 4.95 -17.92
N PRO A 5 3.50 5.21 -16.81
CA PRO A 5 4.10 4.13 -16.03
C PRO A 5 3.04 3.14 -15.63
N MET A 6 3.37 1.88 -15.73
CA MET A 6 2.45 0.85 -15.33
C MET A 6 2.43 0.65 -13.83
N LYS A 7 3.50 1.01 -13.15
CA LYS A 7 3.55 0.84 -11.73
C LYS A 7 2.77 1.88 -11.01
N LYS A 8 2.06 1.48 -9.98
CA LYS A 8 1.38 2.41 -9.11
C LYS A 8 2.28 2.68 -7.93
N GLU A 9 2.68 3.92 -7.79
CA GLU A 9 3.53 4.30 -6.70
C GLU A 9 2.81 5.26 -5.79
N TYR A 10 3.00 5.06 -4.49
CA TYR A 10 2.37 5.88 -3.48
C TYR A 10 3.44 6.38 -2.53
N LYS A 11 3.07 7.29 -1.67
CA LYS A 11 3.99 7.81 -0.68
C LYS A 11 3.30 7.92 0.65
N VAL A 12 4.09 8.11 1.69
CA VAL A 12 3.57 8.23 3.04
C VAL A 12 2.53 9.33 3.07
N GLY A 13 1.40 9.02 3.67
CA GLY A 13 0.30 9.97 3.75
C GLY A 13 -0.77 9.78 2.70
N ASP A 14 -0.49 9.02 1.65
CA ASP A 14 -1.49 8.79 0.62
C ASP A 14 -2.62 7.92 1.16
N HIS A 15 -3.83 8.23 0.71
CA HIS A 15 -5.02 7.50 1.11
C HIS A 15 -5.33 6.47 0.02
N VAL A 16 -5.43 5.21 0.41
CA VAL A 16 -5.58 4.13 -0.55
C VAL A 16 -6.63 3.14 -0.08
N GLY A 17 -7.08 2.32 -1.01
CA GLY A 17 -8.01 1.26 -0.69
C GLY A 17 -7.58 -0.04 -1.30
N TRP A 18 -8.07 -1.12 -0.75
CA TRP A 18 -7.81 -2.44 -1.29
C TRP A 18 -8.97 -3.36 -0.91
N ASN A 19 -9.02 -4.51 -1.54
CA ASN A 19 -10.05 -5.49 -1.25
C ASN A 19 -9.50 -6.57 -0.33
N SER A 20 -10.30 -6.97 0.63
CA SER A 20 -9.94 -8.05 1.51
C SER A 20 -11.13 -9.00 1.61
N GLU A 21 -10.98 -10.06 2.36
CA GLU A 21 -12.09 -10.97 2.55
C GLU A 21 -13.28 -10.29 3.21
N ALA A 22 -13.02 -9.24 3.95
CA ALA A 22 -14.08 -8.49 4.61
C ALA A 22 -14.70 -7.43 3.70
N GLY A 23 -14.23 -7.29 2.47
CA GLY A 23 -14.72 -6.29 1.55
C GLY A 23 -13.71 -5.20 1.30
N HIS A 24 -14.21 -4.00 1.00
CA HIS A 24 -13.32 -2.89 0.70
C HIS A 24 -12.77 -2.30 1.99
N VAL A 25 -11.46 -2.10 2.01
CA VAL A 25 -10.79 -1.53 3.17
C VAL A 25 -10.05 -0.28 2.71
N ARG A 26 -9.97 0.72 3.57
CA ARG A 26 -9.26 1.96 3.27
C ARG A 26 -8.25 2.22 4.35
N GLY A 27 -7.19 2.88 3.97
CA GLY A 27 -6.17 3.22 4.94
C GLY A 27 -5.22 4.25 4.39
N THR A 28 -4.25 4.59 5.23
CA THR A 28 -3.25 5.61 4.90
C THR A 28 -1.88 4.96 4.88
N ILE A 29 -1.10 5.30 3.87
CA ILE A 29 0.25 4.76 3.74
C ILE A 29 1.11 5.31 4.87
N ARG A 30 1.75 4.41 5.61
CA ARG A 30 2.61 4.79 6.70
C ARG A 30 4.07 4.64 6.32
N LYS A 31 4.39 3.75 5.41
CA LYS A 31 5.78 3.53 5.03
C LYS A 31 5.85 2.87 3.68
N LYS A 32 6.87 3.22 2.91
CA LYS A 32 7.12 2.58 1.63
C LYS A 32 8.29 1.64 1.82
N ILE A 33 8.08 0.37 1.50
CA ILE A 33 9.08 -0.67 1.72
C ILE A 33 9.69 -1.04 0.38
N THR A 34 11.00 -0.88 0.27
CA THR A 34 11.69 -1.15 -0.98
C THR A 34 12.74 -2.24 -0.85
N SER A 35 12.75 -2.93 0.27
CA SER A 35 13.65 -4.07 0.46
C SER A 35 12.93 -5.08 1.31
N ALA A 36 13.48 -6.30 1.35
CA ALA A 36 12.82 -7.37 2.11
C ALA A 36 12.86 -7.07 3.59
N ILE A 37 11.74 -7.29 4.26
CA ILE A 37 11.67 -7.10 5.70
C ILE A 37 10.79 -8.21 6.27
N THR A 38 10.84 -8.36 7.58
CA THR A 38 9.95 -9.28 8.28
C THR A 38 8.78 -8.47 8.83
N PHE A 39 7.59 -8.94 8.56
CA PHE A 39 6.38 -8.28 9.00
C PHE A 39 5.41 -9.32 9.54
N LYS A 40 5.05 -9.20 10.80
CA LYS A 40 4.12 -10.13 11.46
C LYS A 40 4.52 -11.59 11.28
N GLY A 41 5.81 -11.85 11.39
CA GLY A 41 6.29 -13.21 11.36
C GLY A 41 6.55 -13.82 10.00
N TYR A 42 6.39 -13.05 8.92
CA TYR A 42 6.72 -13.57 7.60
C TYR A 42 7.55 -12.55 6.84
N THR A 43 8.21 -13.04 5.81
CA THR A 43 9.07 -12.18 5.02
C THR A 43 8.28 -11.50 3.91
N VAL A 44 8.38 -10.19 3.88
CA VAL A 44 7.77 -9.40 2.82
C VAL A 44 8.86 -9.12 1.82
N ARG A 45 8.65 -9.54 0.59
CA ARG A 45 9.65 -9.31 -0.45
C ARG A 45 9.28 -8.10 -1.24
N ALA A 46 10.04 -7.05 -1.06
CA ALA A 46 9.83 -5.81 -1.75
C ALA A 46 11.13 -5.38 -2.38
N SER A 47 11.07 -4.55 -3.40
CA SER A 47 12.24 -4.02 -4.05
C SER A 47 11.91 -2.64 -4.57
N LYS A 48 12.91 -1.94 -5.07
CA LYS A 48 12.66 -0.63 -5.65
C LYS A 48 11.77 -0.75 -6.89
N ALA A 49 11.88 -1.86 -7.62
CA ALA A 49 11.05 -2.07 -8.79
C ALA A 49 9.63 -2.44 -8.42
N GLU A 50 9.45 -3.11 -7.28
CA GLU A 50 8.13 -3.49 -6.82
C GLU A 50 8.01 -3.22 -5.33
N PRO A 51 7.82 -1.97 -4.97
CA PRO A 51 7.71 -1.64 -3.54
C PRO A 51 6.41 -2.15 -2.96
N GLN A 52 6.43 -2.38 -1.67
CA GLN A 52 5.21 -2.67 -0.94
C GLN A 52 4.98 -1.54 0.05
N TYR A 53 3.77 -1.46 0.53
CA TYR A 53 3.39 -0.34 1.37
C TYR A 53 2.79 -0.82 2.66
N LEU A 54 3.23 -0.22 3.74
CA LEU A 54 2.68 -0.48 5.05
C LEU A 54 1.55 0.54 5.24
N ILE A 55 0.35 0.04 5.50
CA ILE A 55 -0.83 0.86 5.52
C ILE A 55 -1.56 0.67 6.84
N LYS A 56 -2.02 1.76 7.41
CA LYS A 56 -2.81 1.68 8.62
C LYS A 56 -4.27 1.84 8.22
N SER A 57 -5.11 0.91 8.66
CA SER A 57 -6.53 0.99 8.37
C SER A 57 -7.14 2.26 8.95
N ASP A 58 -8.10 2.84 8.23
CA ASP A 58 -8.76 4.06 8.72
C ASP A 58 -9.67 3.80 9.90
N THR A 59 -10.21 2.60 10.01
CA THR A 59 -11.20 2.32 11.02
C THR A 59 -10.70 1.51 12.19
N THR A 60 -9.49 0.98 12.09
CA THR A 60 -8.92 0.20 13.18
C THR A 60 -7.44 0.52 13.27
N ASP A 61 -6.77 -0.10 14.23
CA ASP A 61 -5.34 0.08 14.36
C ASP A 61 -4.57 -0.99 13.61
N HIS A 62 -5.26 -1.77 12.79
CA HIS A 62 -4.58 -2.83 12.07
C HIS A 62 -3.67 -2.28 10.98
N LEU A 63 -2.57 -2.95 10.78
CA LEU A 63 -1.65 -2.62 9.72
C LEU A 63 -1.72 -3.69 8.65
N ALA A 64 -1.53 -3.29 7.42
CA ALA A 64 -1.53 -4.21 6.29
C ALA A 64 -0.35 -3.89 5.41
N MET A 65 0.08 -4.87 4.63
CA MET A 65 1.20 -4.72 3.73
C MET A 65 0.78 -5.21 2.36
N HIS A 66 0.79 -4.32 1.38
CA HIS A 66 0.35 -4.67 0.05
C HIS A 66 1.24 -4.06 -1.01
N LYS A 67 1.31 -4.71 -2.16
CA LYS A 67 2.00 -4.16 -3.30
C LYS A 67 1.17 -3.02 -3.86
N GLY A 68 1.82 -2.11 -4.55
CA GLY A 68 1.10 -1.00 -5.15
C GLY A 68 0.02 -1.45 -6.11
N SER A 69 0.24 -2.56 -6.83
CA SER A 69 -0.75 -3.05 -7.78
C SER A 69 -2.02 -3.54 -7.11
N ALA A 70 -1.98 -3.84 -5.82
CA ALA A 70 -3.16 -4.27 -5.09
C ALA A 70 -3.94 -3.10 -4.50
N LEU A 71 -3.42 -1.90 -4.63
CA LEU A 71 -4.02 -0.72 -4.04
C LEU A 71 -4.62 0.17 -5.09
N ARG A 72 -5.54 1.01 -4.69
CA ARG A 72 -6.03 2.05 -5.58
C ARG A 72 -6.03 3.35 -4.80
N ARG A 73 -5.79 4.43 -5.53
CA ARG A 73 -5.72 5.73 -4.90
C ARG A 73 -7.10 6.24 -4.60
N LEU A 74 -7.29 6.73 -3.40
CA LEU A 74 -8.54 7.33 -3.00
C LEU A 74 -8.32 8.83 -2.91
N LYS A 75 -9.42 9.57 -2.96
CA LYS A 75 -9.33 10.99 -2.83
C LYS A 75 -8.87 11.34 -1.44
N SER A 76 -8.12 12.42 -1.34
CA SER A 76 -7.71 12.90 -0.04
C SER A 76 -8.91 13.30 0.75
N LYS A 77 -8.82 13.12 2.05
CA LYS A 77 -9.89 13.57 2.89
C LYS A 77 -9.91 15.07 2.93
N PRO A 78 -11.08 15.65 3.04
CA PRO A 78 -11.18 17.09 3.16
C PRO A 78 -10.53 17.59 4.43
#